data_6e9312049c482eb244b0dee5512e9d52
#
_entry.id   6e9312049c482eb244b0dee5512e9d52
#
_cell.length_a   1.000
_cell.length_b   1.000
_cell.length_c   1.000
_cell.angle_alpha   90.00
_cell.angle_beta   90.00
_cell.angle_gamma   90.00
#
_symmetry.space_group_name_H-M   'P 1'
#
loop_
_entity.id
_entity.type
_entity.pdbx_description
1 polymer ?
#
loop_
_entity_poly.entity_id
_entity_poly.type
_entity_poly.pdbx_seq_one_letter_code
_entity_poly.pdbx_strand_id
1 'polypeptide(L)'
;TVLANDEVVNGVSERGGYPVIQKKMQQWCLRTSAYAQRLLDGLDTIQWSDSITETQKNWIGRSEGTEVVFSVKDSDVKFTIFTTRADTMFGVTFMVLAPESEYVQQVTTPEQKEEVEKYLDYVKKRTELDRMANHNVTGVFSGSYAINPFTGDAIPVWISEYVLAGYGTGAIMAVPAHDSRDYAFAKHFGLPIIPLIEGADVSEESFDAKEGIVTNSPVEGKASADGFSLNGLTVKEAIAATKKYVTEKGIGRVKVNYRLRDAIFSRQRYW
;
A
#
# COMPACT_ATOMS: atom_id res chain seq x y z
N THR A 1 -27.08 4.45 -10.88
CA THR A 1 -26.99 5.07 -9.55
C THR A 1 -25.73 4.57 -8.88
N VAL A 2 -25.01 5.45 -8.21
CA VAL A 2 -23.86 5.10 -7.38
C VAL A 2 -24.37 4.82 -5.97
N LEU A 3 -24.01 3.65 -5.44
CA LEU A 3 -24.37 3.24 -4.09
C LEU A 3 -23.19 3.45 -3.13
N ALA A 4 -23.48 3.75 -1.87
CA ALA A 4 -22.51 3.68 -0.80
C ALA A 4 -22.25 2.20 -0.42
N ASN A 5 -21.12 1.93 0.23
CA ASN A 5 -20.79 0.55 0.65
C ASN A 5 -21.87 -0.05 1.57
N ASP A 6 -22.45 0.78 2.45
CA ASP A 6 -23.52 0.36 3.38
C ASP A 6 -24.85 0.00 2.66
N GLU A 7 -25.00 0.36 1.40
CA GLU A 7 -26.19 0.05 0.60
C GLU A 7 -26.01 -1.21 -0.25
N VAL A 8 -24.88 -1.90 -0.08
CA VAL A 8 -24.55 -3.13 -0.82
C VAL A 8 -24.39 -4.29 0.16
N VAL A 9 -25.23 -5.30 0.02
CA VAL A 9 -25.20 -6.51 0.85
C VAL A 9 -25.05 -7.72 -0.06
N ASN A 10 -24.03 -8.53 0.16
CA ASN A 10 -23.76 -9.74 -0.65
C ASN A 10 -23.72 -9.50 -2.16
N GLY A 11 -23.16 -8.36 -2.60
CA GLY A 11 -23.04 -8.01 -4.02
C GLY A 11 -24.32 -7.51 -4.69
N VAL A 12 -25.39 -7.29 -3.92
CA VAL A 12 -26.65 -6.72 -4.38
C VAL A 12 -27.03 -5.47 -3.62
N SER A 13 -27.85 -4.61 -4.22
CA SER A 13 -28.37 -3.43 -3.52
C SER A 13 -29.33 -3.86 -2.41
N GLU A 14 -29.21 -3.25 -1.22
CA GLU A 14 -30.13 -3.45 -0.10
C GLU A 14 -31.60 -3.23 -0.50
N ARG A 15 -31.83 -2.23 -1.33
CA ARG A 15 -33.16 -1.94 -1.89
C ARG A 15 -33.28 -2.54 -3.29
N GLY A 16 -34.17 -3.48 -3.45
CA GLY A 16 -34.55 -4.08 -4.73
C GLY A 16 -33.70 -5.29 -5.16
N GLY A 17 -32.62 -5.63 -4.43
CA GLY A 17 -31.82 -6.84 -4.71
C GLY A 17 -31.12 -6.87 -6.07
N TYR A 18 -30.83 -5.69 -6.63
CA TYR A 18 -30.18 -5.61 -7.95
C TYR A 18 -28.68 -5.88 -7.84
N PRO A 19 -28.07 -6.62 -8.79
CA PRO A 19 -26.64 -6.83 -8.82
C PRO A 19 -25.85 -5.53 -8.84
N VAL A 20 -24.83 -5.41 -8.00
CA VAL A 20 -23.94 -4.25 -7.91
C VAL A 20 -22.54 -4.66 -8.35
N ILE A 21 -21.93 -3.87 -9.22
CA ILE A 21 -20.58 -4.07 -9.71
C ILE A 21 -19.73 -2.82 -9.49
N GLN A 22 -18.45 -3.00 -9.29
CA GLN A 22 -17.49 -1.89 -9.31
C GLN A 22 -17.23 -1.46 -10.75
N LYS A 23 -17.35 -0.16 -11.02
CA LYS A 23 -17.15 0.40 -12.36
C LYS A 23 -16.44 1.76 -12.27
N LYS A 24 -15.42 1.96 -13.11
CA LYS A 24 -14.83 3.29 -13.32
C LYS A 24 -15.85 4.18 -14.06
N MET A 25 -16.17 5.33 -13.47
CA MET A 25 -17.14 6.28 -14.02
C MET A 25 -16.61 7.71 -13.82
N GLN A 26 -16.93 8.60 -14.75
CA GLN A 26 -16.80 10.03 -14.52
C GLN A 26 -17.89 10.49 -13.56
N GLN A 27 -17.48 11.15 -12.48
CA GLN A 27 -18.36 11.65 -11.45
C GLN A 27 -17.92 13.05 -11.01
N TRP A 28 -18.88 13.90 -10.64
CA TRP A 28 -18.57 15.12 -9.94
C TRP A 28 -18.04 14.81 -8.54
N CYS A 29 -16.89 15.36 -8.20
CA CYS A 29 -16.28 15.21 -6.89
C CYS A 29 -16.01 16.57 -6.27
N LEU A 30 -16.29 16.68 -4.98
CA LEU A 30 -15.80 17.78 -4.15
C LEU A 30 -14.39 17.43 -3.69
N ARG A 31 -13.40 18.21 -4.11
CA ARG A 31 -11.98 17.97 -3.76
C ARG A 31 -11.70 18.37 -2.31
N THR A 32 -12.27 17.62 -1.38
CA THR A 32 -12.08 17.83 0.07
C THR A 32 -10.63 17.60 0.50
N SER A 33 -9.90 16.72 -0.18
CA SER A 33 -8.49 16.48 0.06
C SER A 33 -7.60 17.72 -0.13
N ALA A 34 -7.98 18.65 -1.00
CA ALA A 34 -7.25 19.91 -1.20
C ALA A 34 -7.30 20.84 0.05
N TYR A 35 -8.24 20.60 0.95
CA TYR A 35 -8.40 21.37 2.19
C TYR A 35 -7.86 20.64 3.43
N ALA A 36 -7.32 19.44 3.27
CA ALA A 36 -6.93 18.59 4.38
C ALA A 36 -5.96 19.28 5.37
N GLN A 37 -4.89 19.92 4.88
CA GLN A 37 -3.96 20.65 5.74
C GLN A 37 -4.64 21.84 6.42
N ARG A 38 -5.42 22.61 5.65
CA ARG A 38 -6.15 23.76 6.21
C ARG A 38 -7.16 23.35 7.29
N LEU A 39 -7.80 22.19 7.15
CA LEU A 39 -8.68 21.64 8.18
C LEU A 39 -7.90 21.27 9.45
N LEU A 40 -6.70 20.66 9.31
CA LEU A 40 -5.83 20.37 10.46
C LEU A 40 -5.39 21.64 11.18
N ASP A 41 -4.90 22.64 10.44
CA ASP A 41 -4.46 23.92 11.00
C ASP A 41 -5.63 24.65 11.69
N GLY A 42 -6.85 24.51 11.17
CA GLY A 42 -8.07 25.07 11.73
C GLY A 42 -8.47 24.47 13.08
N LEU A 43 -8.07 23.23 13.38
CA LEU A 43 -8.38 22.61 14.67
C LEU A 43 -7.73 23.33 15.87
N ASP A 44 -6.60 23.99 15.65
CA ASP A 44 -5.90 24.77 16.68
C ASP A 44 -6.59 26.11 16.98
N THR A 45 -7.54 26.52 16.16
CA THR A 45 -8.28 27.79 16.30
C THR A 45 -9.63 27.65 17.00
N ILE A 46 -10.05 26.43 17.31
CA ILE A 46 -11.35 26.12 17.91
C ILE A 46 -11.21 25.47 19.27
N GLN A 47 -12.18 25.72 20.14
CA GLN A 47 -12.19 25.15 21.51
C GLN A 47 -13.01 23.83 21.54
N TRP A 48 -12.45 22.78 21.01
CA TRP A 48 -13.01 21.43 21.13
C TRP A 48 -12.31 20.64 22.21
N SER A 49 -12.97 19.59 22.70
CA SER A 49 -12.32 18.63 23.59
C SER A 49 -11.21 17.87 22.85
N ASP A 50 -10.19 17.45 23.57
CA ASP A 50 -9.06 16.70 23.02
C ASP A 50 -9.54 15.45 22.25
N SER A 51 -10.56 14.74 22.76
CA SER A 51 -11.14 13.55 22.13
C SER A 51 -11.72 13.87 20.75
N ILE A 52 -12.45 14.98 20.59
CA ILE A 52 -13.01 15.39 19.31
C ILE A 52 -11.90 15.81 18.38
N THR A 53 -10.96 16.61 18.86
CA THR A 53 -9.79 17.07 18.09
C THR A 53 -8.98 15.89 17.54
N GLU A 54 -8.64 14.92 18.38
CA GLU A 54 -7.93 13.71 17.95
C GLU A 54 -8.75 12.87 16.95
N THR A 55 -10.05 12.76 17.14
CA THR A 55 -10.93 12.08 16.18
C THR A 55 -10.87 12.74 14.81
N GLN A 56 -10.90 14.08 14.75
CA GLN A 56 -10.80 14.82 13.48
C GLN A 56 -9.40 14.67 12.86
N LYS A 57 -8.33 14.78 13.65
CA LYS A 57 -6.96 14.55 13.16
C LYS A 57 -6.80 13.16 12.55
N ASN A 58 -7.32 12.14 13.23
CA ASN A 58 -7.29 10.77 12.76
C ASN A 58 -8.15 10.55 11.50
N TRP A 59 -9.28 11.25 11.38
CA TRP A 59 -10.11 11.21 10.18
C TRP A 59 -9.42 11.83 8.97
N ILE A 60 -8.81 13.00 9.14
CA ILE A 60 -8.03 13.66 8.10
C ILE A 60 -6.79 12.82 7.76
N GLY A 61 -6.13 12.26 8.78
CA GLY A 61 -5.11 11.23 8.67
C GLY A 61 -3.89 11.69 7.86
N ARG A 62 -3.26 12.80 8.29
CA ARG A 62 -1.99 13.27 7.70
C ARG A 62 -0.89 12.24 7.97
N SER A 63 -0.22 11.83 6.92
CA SER A 63 0.99 11.00 7.02
C SER A 63 2.08 11.55 6.12
N GLU A 64 3.31 11.58 6.62
CA GLU A 64 4.48 11.93 5.84
C GLU A 64 5.30 10.67 5.58
N GLY A 65 5.58 10.42 4.33
CA GLY A 65 6.33 9.24 3.91
C GLY A 65 7.19 9.52 2.69
N THR A 66 7.59 8.45 2.04
CA THR A 66 8.46 8.48 0.86
C THR A 66 7.75 7.79 -0.29
N GLU A 67 7.66 8.45 -1.43
CA GLU A 67 7.36 7.79 -2.69
C GLU A 67 8.66 7.23 -3.26
N VAL A 68 8.62 5.98 -3.70
CA VAL A 68 9.76 5.30 -4.34
C VAL A 68 9.30 4.63 -5.62
N VAL A 69 10.11 4.72 -6.66
CA VAL A 69 9.83 4.16 -7.98
C VAL A 69 10.51 2.81 -8.13
N PHE A 70 9.72 1.78 -8.42
CA PHE A 70 10.18 0.45 -8.80
C PHE A 70 9.99 0.24 -10.29
N SER A 71 11.00 -0.21 -10.99
CA SER A 71 10.90 -0.58 -12.41
C SER A 71 10.52 -2.05 -12.55
N VAL A 72 9.67 -2.37 -13.51
CA VAL A 72 9.38 -3.77 -13.87
C VAL A 72 10.53 -4.29 -14.73
N LYS A 73 11.02 -5.49 -14.39
CA LYS A 73 12.10 -6.13 -15.12
C LYS A 73 11.70 -6.38 -16.57
N ASP A 74 12.59 -6.11 -17.49
CA ASP A 74 12.43 -6.30 -18.94
C ASP A 74 11.20 -5.55 -19.53
N SER A 75 10.82 -4.41 -18.92
CA SER A 75 9.68 -3.58 -19.31
C SER A 75 9.92 -2.10 -19.03
N ASP A 76 9.20 -1.22 -19.72
CA ASP A 76 9.17 0.23 -19.44
C ASP A 76 8.21 0.61 -18.30
N VAL A 77 7.46 -0.34 -17.77
CA VAL A 77 6.50 -0.12 -16.69
C VAL A 77 7.21 0.21 -15.38
N LYS A 78 6.71 1.22 -14.69
CA LYS A 78 7.21 1.65 -13.39
C LYS A 78 6.06 1.81 -12.41
N PHE A 79 6.28 1.36 -11.17
CA PHE A 79 5.36 1.58 -10.06
C PHE A 79 5.90 2.66 -9.14
N THR A 80 5.04 3.54 -8.67
CA THR A 80 5.34 4.42 -7.55
C THR A 80 4.63 3.88 -6.32
N ILE A 81 5.38 3.54 -5.28
CA ILE A 81 4.81 3.16 -3.98
C ILE A 81 4.92 4.32 -3.01
N PHE A 82 4.11 4.33 -1.97
CA PHE A 82 4.22 5.23 -0.84
C PHE A 82 4.40 4.44 0.44
N THR A 83 5.42 4.79 1.23
CA THR A 83 5.66 4.16 2.52
C THR A 83 6.02 5.18 3.60
N THR A 84 5.54 4.96 4.82
CA THR A 84 5.99 5.66 6.02
C THR A 84 7.18 4.96 6.68
N ARG A 85 7.45 3.70 6.28
CA ARG A 85 8.53 2.85 6.78
C ARG A 85 9.65 2.73 5.73
N ALA A 86 10.24 3.88 5.39
CA ALA A 86 11.33 3.92 4.40
C ALA A 86 12.62 3.22 4.89
N ASP A 87 12.74 2.96 6.19
CA ASP A 87 13.79 2.15 6.80
C ASP A 87 13.79 0.68 6.36
N THR A 88 12.66 0.18 5.85
CA THR A 88 12.48 -1.24 5.53
C THR A 88 12.74 -1.61 4.06
N MET A 89 13.27 -0.71 3.25
CA MET A 89 13.45 -0.91 1.81
C MET A 89 14.30 -2.13 1.44
N PHE A 90 15.26 -2.50 2.27
CA PHE A 90 16.11 -3.67 2.05
C PHE A 90 15.41 -5.01 2.32
N GLY A 91 14.30 -5.00 3.05
CA GLY A 91 13.50 -6.19 3.36
C GLY A 91 12.29 -6.37 2.48
N VAL A 92 12.17 -5.59 1.40
CA VAL A 92 11.10 -5.76 0.41
C VAL A 92 11.34 -7.03 -0.39
N THR A 93 10.49 -8.03 -0.22
CA THR A 93 10.65 -9.35 -0.86
C THR A 93 9.64 -9.63 -1.96
N PHE A 94 8.59 -8.83 -2.05
CA PHE A 94 7.63 -8.85 -3.16
C PHE A 94 6.88 -7.52 -3.27
N MET A 95 6.20 -7.35 -4.39
CA MET A 95 5.30 -6.21 -4.63
C MET A 95 3.87 -6.72 -4.71
N VAL A 96 2.90 -5.89 -4.31
CA VAL A 96 1.49 -6.23 -4.46
C VAL A 96 0.72 -5.08 -5.09
N LEU A 97 -0.08 -5.42 -6.10
CA LEU A 97 -1.00 -4.51 -6.78
C LEU A 97 -2.42 -4.73 -6.31
N ALA A 98 -3.17 -3.64 -6.17
CA ALA A 98 -4.62 -3.72 -6.03
C ALA A 98 -5.23 -4.31 -7.31
N PRO A 99 -6.26 -5.17 -7.20
CA PRO A 99 -6.92 -5.77 -8.37
C PRO A 99 -7.48 -4.75 -9.37
N GLU A 100 -7.86 -3.56 -8.89
CA GLU A 100 -8.40 -2.46 -9.70
C GLU A 100 -7.31 -1.59 -10.35
N SER A 101 -6.04 -1.84 -10.03
CA SER A 101 -4.92 -1.06 -10.56
C SER A 101 -4.79 -1.24 -12.08
N GLU A 102 -4.56 -0.15 -12.78
CA GLU A 102 -4.30 -0.18 -14.23
C GLU A 102 -2.97 -0.87 -14.60
N TYR A 103 -2.07 -1.02 -13.64
CA TYR A 103 -0.84 -1.76 -13.84
C TYR A 103 -1.06 -3.27 -13.99
N VAL A 104 -2.17 -3.82 -13.46
CA VAL A 104 -2.44 -5.27 -13.51
C VAL A 104 -2.36 -5.82 -14.92
N GLN A 105 -2.99 -5.15 -15.89
CA GLN A 105 -2.96 -5.59 -17.28
C GLN A 105 -1.58 -5.43 -17.94
N GLN A 106 -0.78 -4.46 -17.49
CA GLN A 106 0.54 -4.17 -18.05
C GLN A 106 1.61 -5.16 -17.58
N VAL A 107 1.40 -5.77 -16.40
CA VAL A 107 2.37 -6.70 -15.79
C VAL A 107 1.96 -8.15 -15.87
N THR A 108 0.72 -8.43 -16.26
CA THR A 108 0.25 -9.81 -16.41
C THR A 108 0.87 -10.42 -17.67
N THR A 109 1.67 -11.48 -17.46
CA THR A 109 2.26 -12.20 -18.59
C THR A 109 1.21 -13.09 -19.28
N PRO A 110 1.41 -13.45 -20.55
CA PRO A 110 0.48 -14.32 -21.27
C PRO A 110 0.19 -15.64 -20.54
N GLU A 111 1.19 -16.22 -19.88
CA GLU A 111 1.09 -17.48 -19.15
C GLU A 111 0.22 -17.36 -17.90
N GLN A 112 0.18 -16.17 -17.25
CA GLN A 112 -0.59 -15.93 -16.04
C GLN A 112 -1.97 -15.32 -16.31
N LYS A 113 -2.28 -14.99 -17.55
CA LYS A 113 -3.47 -14.23 -17.91
C LYS A 113 -4.76 -14.91 -17.43
N GLU A 114 -4.91 -16.19 -17.64
CA GLU A 114 -6.11 -16.94 -17.25
C GLU A 114 -6.34 -16.93 -15.73
N GLU A 115 -5.29 -17.18 -14.96
CA GLU A 115 -5.36 -17.19 -13.50
C GLU A 115 -5.63 -15.80 -12.93
N VAL A 116 -5.00 -14.78 -13.51
CA VAL A 116 -5.25 -13.38 -13.13
C VAL A 116 -6.69 -12.98 -13.43
N GLU A 117 -7.23 -13.29 -14.62
CA GLU A 117 -8.61 -12.99 -14.97
C GLU A 117 -9.61 -13.67 -14.02
N LYS A 118 -9.40 -14.95 -13.70
CA LYS A 118 -10.22 -15.67 -12.71
C LYS A 118 -10.20 -14.99 -11.34
N TYR A 119 -9.01 -14.57 -10.89
CA TYR A 119 -8.87 -13.88 -9.62
C TYR A 119 -9.57 -12.50 -9.62
N LEU A 120 -9.43 -11.73 -10.69
CA LEU A 120 -10.11 -10.44 -10.84
C LEU A 120 -11.64 -10.60 -10.81
N ASP A 121 -12.18 -11.64 -11.46
CA ASP A 121 -13.62 -11.92 -11.46
C ASP A 121 -14.13 -12.37 -10.08
N TYR A 122 -13.30 -13.04 -9.29
CA TYR A 122 -13.59 -13.33 -7.89
C TYR A 122 -13.67 -12.04 -7.06
N VAL A 123 -12.67 -11.16 -7.17
CA VAL A 123 -12.60 -9.94 -6.36
C VAL A 123 -13.67 -8.91 -6.73
N LYS A 124 -14.07 -8.79 -7.99
CA LYS A 124 -15.13 -7.86 -8.45
C LYS A 124 -16.47 -8.02 -7.73
N LYS A 125 -16.73 -9.19 -7.17
CA LYS A 125 -17.97 -9.51 -6.44
C LYS A 125 -17.93 -9.08 -4.97
N ARG A 126 -16.78 -8.57 -4.49
CA ARG A 126 -16.53 -8.24 -3.09
C ARG A 126 -16.45 -6.74 -2.88
N THR A 127 -17.06 -6.25 -1.81
CA THR A 127 -16.95 -4.85 -1.40
C THR A 127 -15.62 -4.57 -0.69
N GLU A 128 -15.21 -3.30 -0.59
CA GLU A 128 -14.04 -2.93 0.23
C GLU A 128 -14.23 -3.35 1.70
N LEU A 129 -15.43 -3.28 2.24
CA LEU A 129 -15.74 -3.73 3.60
C LEU A 129 -15.54 -5.23 3.76
N ASP A 130 -16.01 -6.05 2.81
CA ASP A 130 -15.79 -7.49 2.82
C ASP A 130 -14.30 -7.83 2.79
N ARG A 131 -13.53 -7.09 1.98
CA ARG A 131 -12.08 -7.27 1.84
C ARG A 131 -11.33 -6.89 3.13
N MET A 132 -11.75 -5.82 3.80
CA MET A 132 -11.15 -5.38 5.07
C MET A 132 -11.49 -6.31 6.24
N ALA A 133 -12.70 -6.88 6.24
CA ALA A 133 -13.17 -7.81 7.30
C ALA A 133 -12.64 -9.23 7.11
N ASN A 134 -12.21 -9.59 5.90
CA ASN A 134 -11.75 -10.94 5.59
C ASN A 134 -10.25 -11.08 5.88
N HIS A 135 -9.91 -12.02 6.75
CA HIS A 135 -8.53 -12.36 7.07
C HIS A 135 -7.97 -13.50 6.21
N ASN A 136 -8.71 -14.00 5.23
CA ASN A 136 -8.22 -15.03 4.32
C ASN A 136 -7.16 -14.44 3.40
N VAL A 137 -6.02 -15.11 3.32
CA VAL A 137 -4.95 -14.74 2.40
C VAL A 137 -5.30 -15.24 1.00
N THR A 138 -5.46 -14.31 0.06
CA THR A 138 -5.70 -14.63 -1.35
C THR A 138 -4.82 -13.77 -2.24
N GLY A 139 -4.45 -14.26 -3.40
CA GLY A 139 -3.65 -13.54 -4.36
C GLY A 139 -3.27 -14.39 -5.56
N VAL A 140 -2.77 -13.74 -6.60
CA VAL A 140 -2.28 -14.39 -7.81
C VAL A 140 -0.97 -13.75 -8.27
N PHE A 141 -0.04 -14.55 -8.73
CA PHE A 141 1.21 -14.06 -9.31
C PHE A 141 0.95 -13.50 -10.71
N SER A 142 1.51 -12.32 -11.01
CA SER A 142 1.31 -11.68 -12.32
C SER A 142 2.19 -12.26 -13.44
N GLY A 143 3.22 -13.02 -13.10
CA GLY A 143 4.28 -13.48 -14.01
C GLY A 143 5.47 -12.52 -14.11
N SER A 144 5.33 -11.28 -13.65
CA SER A 144 6.36 -10.24 -13.73
C SER A 144 7.11 -10.03 -12.42
N TYR A 145 8.29 -9.43 -12.54
CA TYR A 145 9.14 -9.06 -11.42
C TYR A 145 9.43 -7.56 -11.44
N ALA A 146 9.52 -6.94 -10.29
CA ALA A 146 9.98 -5.57 -10.12
C ALA A 146 11.42 -5.55 -9.59
N ILE A 147 12.18 -4.53 -9.92
CA ILE A 147 13.54 -4.34 -9.43
C ILE A 147 13.50 -3.48 -8.17
N ASN A 148 13.98 -4.01 -7.05
CA ASN A 148 14.17 -3.23 -5.85
C ASN A 148 15.31 -2.21 -6.08
N PRO A 149 15.06 -0.89 -6.02
CA PRO A 149 16.09 0.11 -6.35
C PRO A 149 17.23 0.20 -5.32
N PHE A 150 17.11 -0.47 -4.16
CA PHE A 150 18.13 -0.48 -3.12
C PHE A 150 19.06 -1.70 -3.22
N THR A 151 18.52 -2.86 -3.60
CA THR A 151 19.28 -4.11 -3.67
C THR A 151 19.63 -4.53 -5.09
N GLY A 152 18.88 -4.04 -6.08
CA GLY A 152 18.96 -4.52 -7.46
C GLY A 152 18.30 -5.89 -7.68
N ASP A 153 17.74 -6.51 -6.64
CA ASP A 153 17.09 -7.81 -6.74
C ASP A 153 15.75 -7.71 -7.51
N ALA A 154 15.48 -8.74 -8.32
CA ALA A 154 14.17 -8.92 -8.95
C ALA A 154 13.21 -9.59 -7.96
N ILE A 155 12.13 -8.91 -7.60
CA ILE A 155 11.11 -9.36 -6.65
C ILE A 155 9.78 -9.59 -7.36
N PRO A 156 9.02 -10.67 -7.03
CA PRO A 156 7.79 -11.00 -7.75
C PRO A 156 6.70 -9.96 -7.52
N VAL A 157 5.89 -9.71 -8.56
CA VAL A 157 4.73 -8.83 -8.51
C VAL A 157 3.46 -9.66 -8.39
N TRP A 158 2.75 -9.50 -7.29
CA TRP A 158 1.50 -10.17 -6.98
C TRP A 158 0.31 -9.23 -7.13
N ILE A 159 -0.87 -9.81 -7.27
CA ILE A 159 -2.15 -9.09 -7.26
C ILE A 159 -2.95 -9.65 -6.09
N SER A 160 -3.40 -8.80 -5.18
CA SER A 160 -4.16 -9.26 -4.01
C SER A 160 -5.17 -8.23 -3.53
N GLU A 161 -6.29 -8.75 -3.06
CA GLU A 161 -7.42 -7.95 -2.56
C GLU A 161 -7.15 -7.22 -1.25
N TYR A 162 -6.09 -7.57 -0.49
CA TYR A 162 -5.77 -6.82 0.73
C TYR A 162 -5.19 -5.43 0.45
N VAL A 163 -4.77 -5.16 -0.78
CA VAL A 163 -4.36 -3.84 -1.24
C VAL A 163 -5.55 -3.11 -1.86
N LEU A 164 -5.83 -1.90 -1.39
CA LEU A 164 -6.93 -1.08 -1.87
C LEU A 164 -6.43 0.01 -2.84
N ALA A 165 -7.02 0.11 -4.02
CA ALA A 165 -6.65 1.11 -5.03
C ALA A 165 -6.93 2.56 -4.58
N GLY A 166 -7.88 2.76 -3.67
CA GLY A 166 -8.22 4.07 -3.12
C GLY A 166 -7.25 4.60 -2.06
N TYR A 167 -6.24 3.82 -1.68
CA TYR A 167 -5.21 4.21 -0.72
C TYR A 167 -3.83 4.21 -1.40
N GLY A 168 -3.16 5.37 -1.39
CA GLY A 168 -1.84 5.52 -2.02
C GLY A 168 -1.89 5.44 -3.55
N THR A 169 -1.04 4.62 -4.12
CA THR A 169 -0.88 4.44 -5.58
C THR A 169 -1.55 3.17 -6.12
N GLY A 170 -2.18 2.37 -5.25
CA GLY A 170 -2.69 1.04 -5.61
C GLY A 170 -1.59 -0.01 -5.83
N ALA A 171 -0.35 0.34 -5.49
CA ALA A 171 0.79 -0.56 -5.45
C ALA A 171 1.49 -0.43 -4.10
N ILE A 172 1.86 -1.53 -3.48
CA ILE A 172 2.63 -1.54 -2.24
C ILE A 172 3.89 -2.37 -2.40
N MET A 173 4.91 -2.00 -1.65
CA MET A 173 6.04 -2.87 -1.34
C MET A 173 5.67 -3.71 -0.12
N ALA A 174 5.98 -4.99 -0.14
CA ALA A 174 5.70 -5.89 0.96
C ALA A 174 6.95 -6.20 1.77
N VAL A 175 6.85 -6.03 3.09
CA VAL A 175 7.93 -6.28 4.05
C VAL A 175 7.43 -7.25 5.12
N PRO A 176 7.41 -8.54 4.83
CA PRO A 176 6.76 -9.53 5.69
C PRO A 176 7.34 -9.63 7.10
N ALA A 177 8.60 -9.27 7.29
CA ALA A 177 9.17 -9.27 8.63
C ALA A 177 8.57 -8.19 9.57
N HIS A 178 7.93 -7.15 9.02
CA HIS A 178 7.50 -5.95 9.78
C HIS A 178 6.08 -5.46 9.46
N ASP A 179 5.27 -6.29 8.79
CA ASP A 179 3.83 -6.08 8.58
C ASP A 179 3.11 -7.44 8.64
N SER A 180 2.11 -7.54 9.49
CA SER A 180 1.41 -8.81 9.77
C SER A 180 0.64 -9.35 8.56
N ARG A 181 0.13 -8.49 7.69
CA ARG A 181 -0.58 -8.91 6.46
C ARG A 181 0.40 -9.44 5.43
N ASP A 182 1.52 -8.73 5.24
CA ASP A 182 2.60 -9.17 4.36
C ASP A 182 3.22 -10.48 4.86
N TYR A 183 3.33 -10.64 6.21
CA TYR A 183 3.81 -11.87 6.83
C TYR A 183 2.90 -13.06 6.52
N ALA A 184 1.59 -12.90 6.75
CA ALA A 184 0.62 -13.94 6.46
C ALA A 184 0.64 -14.33 4.96
N PHE A 185 0.76 -13.34 4.09
CA PHE A 185 0.88 -13.54 2.64
C PHE A 185 2.16 -14.31 2.29
N ALA A 186 3.30 -13.88 2.82
CA ALA A 186 4.59 -14.52 2.58
C ALA A 186 4.62 -15.98 3.06
N LYS A 187 4.07 -16.25 4.25
CA LYS A 187 3.95 -17.62 4.78
C LYS A 187 3.06 -18.50 3.90
N HIS A 188 1.92 -17.96 3.44
CA HIS A 188 0.97 -18.69 2.60
C HIS A 188 1.57 -19.09 1.23
N PHE A 189 2.30 -18.16 0.60
CA PHE A 189 2.88 -18.37 -0.74
C PHE A 189 4.36 -18.78 -0.73
N GLY A 190 4.96 -19.01 0.44
CA GLY A 190 6.35 -19.46 0.56
C GLY A 190 7.37 -18.40 0.12
N LEU A 191 7.08 -17.12 0.35
CA LEU A 191 7.95 -16.00 -0.03
C LEU A 191 8.98 -15.71 1.07
N PRO A 192 10.15 -15.13 0.73
CA PRO A 192 11.19 -14.82 1.72
C PRO A 192 10.75 -13.80 2.76
N ILE A 193 11.22 -13.97 4.00
CA ILE A 193 11.00 -13.05 5.13
C ILE A 193 12.37 -12.65 5.66
N ILE A 194 12.71 -11.36 5.60
CA ILE A 194 14.02 -10.81 6.00
C ILE A 194 13.82 -9.88 7.18
N PRO A 195 14.23 -10.26 8.41
CA PRO A 195 14.15 -9.38 9.56
C PRO A 195 15.15 -8.22 9.44
N LEU A 196 14.68 -7.00 9.73
CA LEU A 196 15.47 -5.77 9.56
C LEU A 196 15.74 -5.04 10.87
N ILE A 197 15.22 -5.55 11.98
CA ILE A 197 15.47 -5.00 13.31
C ILE A 197 16.28 -6.03 14.10
N GLU A 198 17.29 -5.55 14.80
CA GLU A 198 18.18 -6.39 15.60
C GLU A 198 17.39 -7.12 16.70
N GLY A 199 17.59 -8.43 16.83
CA GLY A 199 16.87 -9.27 17.79
C GLY A 199 15.41 -9.58 17.40
N ALA A 200 14.92 -9.19 16.21
CA ALA A 200 13.57 -9.54 15.77
C ALA A 200 13.46 -11.04 15.51
N ASP A 201 12.57 -11.72 16.22
CA ASP A 201 12.15 -13.09 15.93
C ASP A 201 10.92 -13.05 15.01
N VAL A 202 11.05 -13.57 13.82
CA VAL A 202 9.99 -13.65 12.79
C VAL A 202 9.63 -15.09 12.44
N SER A 203 9.89 -16.04 13.34
CA SER A 203 9.61 -17.46 13.12
C SER A 203 8.10 -17.74 13.10
N GLU A 204 7.34 -17.15 14.01
CA GLU A 204 5.91 -17.40 14.21
C GLU A 204 5.02 -16.23 13.78
N GLU A 205 5.50 -14.99 13.93
CA GLU A 205 4.75 -13.78 13.59
C GLU A 205 5.68 -12.66 13.09
N SER A 206 5.10 -11.59 12.53
CA SER A 206 5.83 -10.39 12.15
C SER A 206 6.28 -9.59 13.37
N PHE A 207 7.40 -8.91 13.27
CA PHE A 207 7.92 -7.98 14.28
C PHE A 207 7.55 -6.54 13.91
N ASP A 208 6.36 -6.09 14.29
CA ASP A 208 5.77 -4.81 13.85
C ASP A 208 6.26 -3.59 14.65
N ALA A 209 7.31 -3.73 15.48
CA ALA A 209 7.87 -2.63 16.23
C ALA A 209 8.40 -1.51 15.32
N LYS A 210 8.18 -0.27 15.77
CA LYS A 210 8.57 0.94 15.03
C LYS A 210 9.86 1.56 15.58
N GLU A 211 10.52 0.87 16.50
CA GLU A 211 11.76 1.28 17.18
C GLU A 211 12.75 0.12 17.17
N GLY A 212 14.02 0.43 17.29
CA GLY A 212 15.11 -0.55 17.32
C GLY A 212 16.28 -0.13 16.45
N ILE A 213 17.28 -1.00 16.39
CA ILE A 213 18.47 -0.83 15.55
C ILE A 213 18.26 -1.61 14.25
N VAL A 214 18.50 -0.96 13.12
CA VAL A 214 18.34 -1.55 11.80
C VAL A 214 19.51 -2.48 11.50
N THR A 215 19.20 -3.66 10.99
CA THR A 215 20.15 -4.69 10.52
C THR A 215 19.73 -5.22 9.17
N ASN A 216 20.54 -6.07 8.54
CA ASN A 216 20.27 -6.66 7.22
C ASN A 216 19.88 -5.62 6.13
N SER A 217 20.42 -4.41 6.25
CA SER A 217 20.09 -3.30 5.34
C SER A 217 21.36 -2.64 4.75
N PRO A 218 22.12 -3.33 3.87
CA PRO A 218 21.86 -4.63 3.25
C PRO A 218 22.18 -5.84 4.14
N VAL A 219 21.70 -7.01 3.71
CA VAL A 219 22.04 -8.33 4.31
C VAL A 219 23.54 -8.52 4.20
N GLU A 220 24.16 -9.15 5.18
CA GLU A 220 25.60 -9.48 5.20
C GLU A 220 26.01 -10.25 3.93
N GLY A 221 27.09 -9.81 3.31
CA GLY A 221 27.57 -10.38 2.04
C GLY A 221 26.85 -9.88 0.78
N LYS A 222 25.79 -9.06 0.92
CA LYS A 222 25.16 -8.33 -0.19
C LYS A 222 25.53 -6.86 -0.10
N ALA A 223 25.86 -6.24 -1.23
CA ALA A 223 26.09 -4.80 -1.32
C ALA A 223 24.84 -4.14 -1.93
N SER A 224 24.50 -2.94 -1.45
CA SER A 224 23.65 -2.05 -2.25
C SER A 224 24.39 -1.59 -3.51
N ALA A 225 23.65 -1.18 -4.53
CA ALA A 225 24.22 -0.82 -5.83
C ALA A 225 25.33 0.25 -5.78
N ASP A 226 25.42 1.03 -4.68
CA ASP A 226 26.36 2.15 -4.50
C ASP A 226 26.92 2.28 -3.06
N GLY A 227 26.85 1.21 -2.28
CA GLY A 227 27.39 1.18 -0.92
C GLY A 227 26.47 1.84 0.14
N PHE A 228 25.24 2.22 -0.20
CA PHE A 228 24.29 2.75 0.79
C PHE A 228 23.90 1.68 1.80
N SER A 229 23.95 2.03 3.09
CA SER A 229 23.62 1.11 4.19
C SER A 229 22.84 1.82 5.29
N LEU A 230 21.94 1.09 5.92
CA LEU A 230 21.19 1.53 7.10
C LEU A 230 21.57 0.73 8.36
N ASN A 231 22.46 -0.25 8.24
CA ASN A 231 22.89 -1.09 9.36
C ASN A 231 23.46 -0.27 10.50
N GLY A 232 23.02 -0.56 11.72
CA GLY A 232 23.46 0.14 12.95
C GLY A 232 22.77 1.46 13.23
N LEU A 233 21.90 1.95 12.35
CA LEU A 233 21.09 3.15 12.60
C LEU A 233 19.83 2.79 13.40
N THR A 234 19.33 3.73 14.19
CA THR A 234 17.96 3.63 14.72
C THR A 234 16.95 3.73 13.59
N VAL A 235 15.76 3.17 13.77
CA VAL A 235 14.66 3.27 12.77
C VAL A 235 14.42 4.72 12.33
N LYS A 236 14.44 5.67 13.28
CA LYS A 236 14.25 7.10 12.99
C LYS A 236 15.36 7.67 12.09
N GLU A 237 16.61 7.36 12.38
CA GLU A 237 17.77 7.77 11.57
C GLU A 237 17.74 7.11 10.20
N ALA A 238 17.39 5.82 10.12
CA ALA A 238 17.26 5.09 8.88
C ALA A 238 16.18 5.68 7.95
N ILE A 239 15.01 6.05 8.49
CA ILE A 239 13.97 6.76 7.75
C ILE A 239 14.50 8.09 7.18
N ALA A 240 15.22 8.88 8.00
CA ALA A 240 15.79 10.15 7.57
C ALA A 240 16.87 9.96 6.48
N ALA A 241 17.77 8.98 6.67
CA ALA A 241 18.80 8.63 5.70
C ALA A 241 18.19 8.17 4.36
N THR A 242 17.15 7.32 4.41
CA THR A 242 16.46 6.84 3.20
C THR A 242 15.75 7.98 2.46
N LYS A 243 15.07 8.89 3.17
CA LYS A 243 14.43 10.07 2.56
C LYS A 243 15.44 10.92 1.79
N LYS A 244 16.61 11.15 2.40
CA LYS A 244 17.72 11.88 1.75
C LYS A 244 18.23 11.14 0.52
N TYR A 245 18.57 9.87 0.67
CA TYR A 245 19.09 9.02 -0.40
C TYR A 245 18.15 8.95 -1.60
N VAL A 246 16.85 8.69 -1.38
CA VAL A 246 15.84 8.60 -2.44
C VAL A 246 15.75 9.92 -3.24
N THR A 247 15.80 11.06 -2.54
CA THR A 247 15.74 12.38 -3.17
C THR A 247 16.99 12.68 -3.97
N GLU A 248 18.18 12.42 -3.42
CA GLU A 248 19.47 12.67 -4.07
C GLU A 248 19.68 11.78 -5.30
N LYS A 249 19.21 10.54 -5.25
CA LYS A 249 19.28 9.59 -6.38
C LYS A 249 18.20 9.81 -7.44
N GLY A 250 17.19 10.63 -7.15
CA GLY A 250 16.07 10.85 -8.06
C GLY A 250 15.17 9.61 -8.28
N ILE A 251 15.22 8.63 -7.37
CA ILE A 251 14.40 7.41 -7.42
C ILE A 251 13.07 7.56 -6.70
N GLY A 252 12.78 8.73 -6.17
CA GLY A 252 11.53 9.06 -5.50
C GLY A 252 11.57 10.42 -4.83
N ARG A 253 10.66 10.65 -3.90
CA ARG A 253 10.54 11.93 -3.16
C ARG A 253 9.83 11.76 -1.83
N VAL A 254 10.04 12.72 -0.93
CA VAL A 254 9.24 12.85 0.29
C VAL A 254 7.85 13.40 -0.09
N LYS A 255 6.79 12.83 0.49
CA LYS A 255 5.41 13.25 0.23
C LYS A 255 4.55 13.21 1.48
N VAL A 256 3.65 14.16 1.58
CA VAL A 256 2.56 14.14 2.56
C VAL A 256 1.31 13.59 1.89
N ASN A 257 0.71 12.59 2.51
CA ASN A 257 -0.58 12.02 2.12
C ASN A 257 -1.62 12.23 3.22
N TYR A 258 -2.88 12.20 2.84
CA TYR A 258 -4.03 12.29 3.74
C TYR A 258 -4.94 11.08 3.53
N ARG A 259 -5.54 10.59 4.61
CA ARG A 259 -6.58 9.55 4.54
C ARG A 259 -7.89 10.12 4.01
N LEU A 260 -8.13 11.42 4.23
CA LEU A 260 -9.30 12.13 3.74
C LEU A 260 -9.43 11.96 2.23
N ARG A 261 -10.59 11.50 1.77
CA ARG A 261 -10.90 11.27 0.35
C ARG A 261 -11.84 12.35 -0.17
N ASP A 262 -11.78 12.59 -1.48
CA ASP A 262 -12.71 13.44 -2.17
C ASP A 262 -14.13 12.88 -2.09
N ALA A 263 -15.11 13.75 -1.92
CA ALA A 263 -16.51 13.36 -1.80
C ALA A 263 -17.16 13.27 -3.18
N ILE A 264 -17.76 12.12 -3.49
CA ILE A 264 -18.54 11.92 -4.71
C ILE A 264 -19.90 12.59 -4.55
N PHE A 265 -20.20 13.58 -5.39
CA PHE A 265 -21.43 14.35 -5.33
C PHE A 265 -22.69 13.51 -5.56
N SER A 266 -22.63 12.56 -6.49
CA SER A 266 -23.77 11.71 -6.87
C SER A 266 -24.19 10.66 -5.83
N ARG A 267 -23.46 10.52 -4.72
CA ARG A 267 -23.89 9.66 -3.59
C ARG A 267 -25.03 10.26 -2.77
N GLN A 268 -25.36 11.52 -3.00
CA GLN A 268 -26.47 12.16 -2.30
C GLN A 268 -27.79 11.60 -2.84
N ARG A 269 -28.66 11.12 -1.95
CA ARG A 269 -29.95 10.48 -2.31
C ARG A 269 -30.96 11.43 -2.95
N TYR A 270 -30.73 12.71 -2.86
CA TYR A 270 -31.68 13.78 -3.20
C TYR A 270 -31.41 14.45 -4.54
N TRP A 271 -30.58 13.87 -5.35
CA TRP A 271 -30.22 14.38 -6.68
C TRP A 271 -30.75 13.53 -7.82
#